data_ba8396ad18f444f72a6b3af82df5c3f7
#
_entry.id   ba8396ad18f444f72a6b3af82df5c3f7
#
_cell.length_a   1.000
_cell.length_b   1.000
_cell.length_c   1.000
_cell.angle_alpha   90.00
_cell.angle_beta   90.00
_cell.angle_gamma   90.00
#
_symmetry.space_group_name_H-M   'P 1'
#
loop_
_entity.id
_entity.type
_entity.pdbx_description
1 polymer ?
#
loop_
_entity_poly.entity_id
_entity_poly.type
_entity_poly.pdbx_seq_one_letter_code
_entity_poly.pdbx_strand_id
1 'polypeptide(L)'
;MIVVRTEEEINKLREAGKVVGLCHKYLQQFLKPGISTKELDVLAKKFIESKGCTCSFEGLYGFPGSICISINDEVVHGIPGHRTLKNGDIVKLDIGACYQGYHGDSAWSYIVGEGNPRDIKLLERTEAALMAGLEAIKDGCTVGDIGHAVQKVARKYNLGIVKELVGHGVGDKVHLEPDVPNYGVEHKGPVLHAGNVIAVEPMLNLGTADIYMLDDDWTIVTDDEENSAHFEHTVLVTKDGYEILTRRDIELDPDDIIK
;
A
#
# COMPACT_ATOMS: atom_id res chain seq x y z
N MET A 1 -3.08 -4.60 21.43
CA MET A 1 -3.14 -6.10 21.52
C MET A 1 -3.45 -6.62 20.11
N ILE A 2 -2.63 -7.52 19.58
CA ILE A 2 -2.83 -8.12 18.25
C ILE A 2 -4.09 -8.99 18.31
N VAL A 3 -5.02 -8.74 17.39
CA VAL A 3 -6.36 -9.37 17.40
C VAL A 3 -6.40 -10.52 16.41
N VAL A 4 -6.78 -11.71 16.89
CA VAL A 4 -7.19 -12.83 16.03
C VAL A 4 -8.64 -12.61 15.62
N ARG A 5 -8.92 -12.52 14.32
CA ARG A 5 -10.25 -12.22 13.78
C ARG A 5 -11.12 -13.46 13.71
N THR A 6 -12.42 -13.27 13.88
CA THR A 6 -13.42 -14.30 13.62
C THR A 6 -13.60 -14.48 12.10
N GLU A 7 -14.18 -15.61 11.67
CA GLU A 7 -14.45 -15.86 10.24
C GLU A 7 -15.41 -14.80 9.64
N GLU A 8 -16.38 -14.30 10.44
CA GLU A 8 -17.27 -13.23 10.00
C GLU A 8 -16.51 -11.93 9.73
N GLU A 9 -15.57 -11.54 10.62
CA GLU A 9 -14.73 -10.37 10.45
C GLU A 9 -13.78 -10.54 9.26
N ILE A 10 -13.18 -11.73 9.10
CA ILE A 10 -12.30 -12.05 7.96
C ILE A 10 -13.06 -11.93 6.64
N ASN A 11 -14.31 -12.36 6.56
CA ASN A 11 -15.12 -12.22 5.34
C ASN A 11 -15.39 -10.75 5.00
N LYS A 12 -15.60 -9.87 5.99
CA LYS A 12 -15.73 -8.43 5.76
C LYS A 12 -14.41 -7.81 5.28
N LEU A 13 -13.29 -8.23 5.86
CA LEU A 13 -11.95 -7.82 5.42
C LEU A 13 -11.63 -8.28 3.99
N ARG A 14 -12.03 -9.50 3.61
CA ARG A 14 -11.93 -9.99 2.23
C ARG A 14 -12.71 -9.14 1.25
N GLU A 15 -13.95 -8.77 1.58
CA GLU A 15 -14.76 -7.89 0.72
C GLU A 15 -14.16 -6.49 0.59
N ALA A 16 -13.70 -5.89 1.70
CA ALA A 16 -13.00 -4.60 1.68
C ALA A 16 -11.73 -4.67 0.82
N GLY A 17 -10.89 -5.66 1.04
CA GLY A 17 -9.65 -5.87 0.29
C GLY A 17 -9.89 -6.14 -1.19
N LYS A 18 -10.93 -6.91 -1.54
CA LYS A 18 -11.34 -7.13 -2.93
C LYS A 18 -11.70 -5.81 -3.63
N VAL A 19 -12.44 -4.92 -2.96
CA VAL A 19 -12.80 -3.60 -3.52
C VAL A 19 -11.55 -2.75 -3.74
N VAL A 20 -10.58 -2.77 -2.83
CA VAL A 20 -9.28 -2.10 -2.99
C VAL A 20 -8.54 -2.61 -4.23
N GLY A 21 -8.40 -3.94 -4.37
CA GLY A 21 -7.73 -4.54 -5.53
C GLY A 21 -8.40 -4.21 -6.86
N LEU A 22 -9.73 -4.24 -6.90
CA LEU A 22 -10.53 -3.83 -8.08
C LEU A 22 -10.37 -2.33 -8.37
N CYS A 23 -10.31 -1.47 -7.34
CA CYS A 23 -10.11 -0.03 -7.51
C CYS A 23 -8.75 0.27 -8.13
N HIS A 24 -7.67 -0.39 -7.69
CA HIS A 24 -6.35 -0.30 -8.33
C HIS A 24 -6.43 -0.65 -9.83
N LYS A 25 -7.05 -1.78 -10.16
CA LYS A 25 -7.20 -2.22 -11.54
C LYS A 25 -8.05 -1.25 -12.38
N TYR A 26 -9.10 -0.68 -11.79
CA TYR A 26 -9.93 0.33 -12.43
C TYR A 26 -9.14 1.61 -12.69
N LEU A 27 -8.42 2.15 -11.70
CA LEU A 27 -7.65 3.38 -11.84
C LEU A 27 -6.48 3.25 -12.81
N GLN A 28 -5.86 2.07 -12.91
CA GLN A 28 -4.74 1.82 -13.83
C GLN A 28 -5.09 2.17 -15.28
N GLN A 29 -6.35 2.06 -15.70
CA GLN A 29 -6.80 2.41 -17.06
C GLN A 29 -6.74 3.92 -17.35
N PHE A 30 -6.69 4.75 -16.32
CA PHE A 30 -6.67 6.20 -16.42
C PHE A 30 -5.27 6.79 -16.22
N LEU A 31 -4.27 5.99 -15.87
CA LEU A 31 -2.90 6.45 -15.63
C LEU A 31 -2.22 6.80 -16.96
N LYS A 32 -2.39 8.05 -17.38
CA LYS A 32 -1.82 8.62 -18.61
C LYS A 32 -1.42 10.07 -18.39
N PRO A 33 -0.45 10.59 -19.19
CA PRO A 33 -0.09 12.00 -19.11
C PRO A 33 -1.31 12.92 -19.26
N GLY A 34 -1.39 13.95 -18.42
CA GLY A 34 -2.42 14.98 -18.46
C GLY A 34 -3.57 14.78 -17.48
N ILE A 35 -3.81 13.58 -16.94
CA ILE A 35 -4.79 13.41 -15.86
C ILE A 35 -4.28 14.04 -14.57
N SER A 36 -5.14 14.74 -13.85
CA SER A 36 -4.80 15.28 -12.54
C SER A 36 -4.98 14.25 -11.41
N THR A 37 -4.22 14.41 -10.32
CA THR A 37 -4.40 13.56 -9.14
C THR A 37 -5.79 13.73 -8.52
N LYS A 38 -6.41 14.92 -8.65
CA LYS A 38 -7.80 15.14 -8.21
C LYS A 38 -8.81 14.34 -9.02
N GLU A 39 -8.63 14.22 -10.34
CA GLU A 39 -9.51 13.38 -11.16
C GLU A 39 -9.40 11.91 -10.77
N LEU A 40 -8.20 11.41 -10.49
CA LEU A 40 -7.99 10.04 -10.00
C LEU A 40 -8.66 9.80 -8.65
N ASP A 41 -8.55 10.76 -7.71
CA ASP A 41 -9.20 10.71 -6.40
C ASP A 41 -10.74 10.62 -6.53
N VAL A 42 -11.33 11.44 -7.41
CA VAL A 42 -12.77 11.43 -7.69
C VAL A 42 -13.21 10.09 -8.31
N LEU A 43 -12.42 9.54 -9.23
CA LEU A 43 -12.69 8.24 -9.83
C LEU A 43 -12.62 7.11 -8.79
N ALA A 44 -11.59 7.13 -7.92
CA ALA A 44 -11.44 6.17 -6.83
C ALA A 44 -12.65 6.19 -5.88
N LYS A 45 -13.04 7.38 -5.42
CA LYS A 45 -14.18 7.55 -4.52
C LYS A 45 -15.45 6.97 -5.13
N LYS A 46 -15.79 7.37 -6.37
CA LYS A 46 -16.97 6.86 -7.05
C LYS A 46 -16.95 5.34 -7.19
N PHE A 47 -15.79 4.77 -7.52
CA PHE A 47 -15.64 3.32 -7.64
C PHE A 47 -15.89 2.61 -6.31
N ILE A 48 -15.22 3.04 -5.24
CA ILE A 48 -15.34 2.46 -3.89
C ILE A 48 -16.80 2.54 -3.41
N GLU A 49 -17.44 3.72 -3.54
CA GLU A 49 -18.84 3.94 -3.13
C GLU A 49 -19.82 3.08 -3.96
N SER A 50 -19.55 2.87 -5.27
CA SER A 50 -20.36 2.01 -6.13
C SER A 50 -20.38 0.54 -5.69
N LYS A 51 -19.36 0.11 -4.93
CA LYS A 51 -19.25 -1.24 -4.36
C LYS A 51 -19.86 -1.36 -2.96
N GLY A 52 -20.54 -0.32 -2.46
CA GLY A 52 -21.13 -0.30 -1.13
C GLY A 52 -20.10 -0.14 0.01
N CYS A 53 -18.91 0.34 -0.33
CA CYS A 53 -17.86 0.67 0.62
C CYS A 53 -17.75 2.19 0.82
N THR A 54 -17.05 2.62 1.87
CA THR A 54 -16.60 4.00 2.07
C THR A 54 -15.08 4.09 1.92
N CYS A 55 -14.55 5.28 1.57
CA CYS A 55 -13.11 5.50 1.51
C CYS A 55 -12.54 5.52 2.95
N SER A 56 -11.51 4.71 3.21
CA SER A 56 -10.95 4.59 4.55
C SER A 56 -10.18 5.82 5.00
N PHE A 57 -9.60 6.57 4.06
CA PHE A 57 -8.70 7.69 4.37
C PHE A 57 -9.42 9.03 4.45
N GLU A 58 -10.61 9.17 3.84
CA GLU A 58 -11.36 10.44 3.85
C GLU A 58 -11.70 10.87 5.28
N GLY A 59 -11.09 11.97 5.73
CA GLY A 59 -11.24 12.49 7.08
C GLY A 59 -10.44 11.75 8.17
N LEU A 60 -9.74 10.67 7.84
CA LEU A 60 -8.87 9.95 8.79
C LEU A 60 -7.74 10.89 9.23
N TYR A 61 -7.65 11.17 10.52
CA TYR A 61 -6.74 12.17 11.11
C TYR A 61 -6.81 13.57 10.45
N GLY A 62 -7.88 13.85 9.69
CA GLY A 62 -8.04 15.10 8.94
C GLY A 62 -7.55 15.06 7.50
N PHE A 63 -7.16 13.89 6.95
CA PHE A 63 -6.74 13.77 5.55
C PHE A 63 -7.84 14.24 4.58
N PRO A 64 -7.53 15.13 3.60
CA PRO A 64 -8.54 15.76 2.77
C PRO A 64 -8.93 14.99 1.51
N GLY A 65 -8.20 13.93 1.15
CA GLY A 65 -8.44 13.08 -0.02
C GLY A 65 -9.22 11.82 0.30
N SER A 66 -9.69 11.13 -0.73
CA SER A 66 -10.31 9.80 -0.61
C SER A 66 -9.27 8.68 -0.66
N ILE A 67 -8.17 8.92 -1.38
CA ILE A 67 -6.99 8.07 -1.50
C ILE A 67 -5.73 8.94 -1.43
N CYS A 68 -4.56 8.35 -1.12
CA CYS A 68 -3.28 9.06 -1.23
C CYS A 68 -2.70 8.87 -2.64
N ILE A 69 -2.16 9.94 -3.23
CA ILE A 69 -1.51 9.89 -4.55
C ILE A 69 -0.17 10.63 -4.47
N SER A 70 0.91 9.86 -4.44
CA SER A 70 2.27 10.36 -4.30
C SER A 70 3.04 10.19 -5.61
N ILE A 71 3.85 11.19 -6.01
CA ILE A 71 4.50 11.22 -7.33
C ILE A 71 6.02 11.36 -7.15
N ASN A 72 6.81 10.49 -7.83
CA ASN A 72 8.27 10.51 -7.90
C ASN A 72 8.94 10.40 -6.51
N ASP A 73 9.54 11.47 -6.02
CA ASP A 73 10.19 11.59 -4.72
C ASP A 73 9.23 11.63 -3.52
N GLU A 74 7.92 11.88 -3.76
CA GLU A 74 6.92 11.73 -2.71
C GLU A 74 6.81 10.25 -2.30
N VAL A 75 7.12 9.93 -1.07
CA VAL A 75 7.10 8.55 -0.55
C VAL A 75 5.67 8.06 -0.36
N VAL A 76 4.89 8.78 0.47
CA VAL A 76 3.49 8.49 0.84
C VAL A 76 2.71 9.75 1.16
N HIS A 77 1.42 9.59 1.37
CA HIS A 77 0.45 10.57 1.87
C HIS A 77 0.29 11.81 0.98
N GLY A 78 0.67 11.73 -0.30
CA GLY A 78 0.45 12.81 -1.24
C GLY A 78 -1.04 13.18 -1.35
N ILE A 79 -1.34 14.49 -1.17
CA ILE A 79 -2.71 15.00 -1.24
C ILE A 79 -3.16 15.15 -2.71
N PRO A 80 -4.29 14.53 -3.11
CA PRO A 80 -4.81 14.71 -4.47
C PRO A 80 -5.17 16.17 -4.77
N GLY A 81 -4.66 16.70 -5.89
CA GLY A 81 -4.81 18.10 -6.27
C GLY A 81 -4.80 18.33 -7.78
N HIS A 82 -4.51 19.56 -8.18
CA HIS A 82 -4.48 19.97 -9.60
C HIS A 82 -3.21 19.53 -10.35
N ARG A 83 -2.23 18.93 -9.67
CA ARG A 83 -1.02 18.41 -10.32
C ARG A 83 -1.41 17.31 -11.32
N THR A 84 -0.94 17.44 -12.55
CA THR A 84 -1.18 16.47 -13.63
C THR A 84 0.01 15.54 -13.78
N LEU A 85 -0.28 14.25 -14.07
CA LEU A 85 0.73 13.25 -14.36
C LEU A 85 1.45 13.54 -15.67
N LYS A 86 2.74 13.25 -15.71
CA LYS A 86 3.61 13.40 -16.89
C LYS A 86 4.13 12.04 -17.35
N ASN A 87 4.55 11.96 -18.60
CA ASN A 87 5.24 10.78 -19.11
C ASN A 87 6.52 10.52 -18.31
N GLY A 88 6.69 9.30 -17.83
CA GLY A 88 7.82 8.88 -17.01
C GLY A 88 7.62 9.04 -15.50
N ASP A 89 6.55 9.69 -15.02
CA ASP A 89 6.29 9.78 -13.58
C ASP A 89 6.09 8.39 -12.97
N ILE A 90 6.65 8.19 -11.77
CA ILE A 90 6.21 7.14 -10.85
C ILE A 90 5.02 7.70 -10.08
N VAL A 91 3.86 7.05 -10.16
CA VAL A 91 2.69 7.38 -9.35
C VAL A 91 2.39 6.24 -8.38
N LYS A 92 2.30 6.56 -7.12
CA LYS A 92 1.89 5.65 -6.04
C LYS A 92 0.44 5.97 -5.71
N LEU A 93 -0.42 4.98 -5.93
CA LEU A 93 -1.80 5.01 -5.48
C LEU A 93 -1.87 4.20 -4.19
N ASP A 94 -2.36 4.80 -3.13
CA ASP A 94 -2.58 4.15 -1.86
C ASP A 94 -4.06 4.28 -1.53
N ILE A 95 -4.74 3.12 -1.43
CA ILE A 95 -6.20 3.00 -1.50
C ILE A 95 -6.71 2.19 -0.32
N GLY A 96 -7.53 2.83 0.49
CA GLY A 96 -8.26 2.17 1.57
C GLY A 96 -9.76 2.13 1.32
N ALA A 97 -10.40 0.98 1.54
CA ALA A 97 -11.85 0.82 1.50
C ALA A 97 -12.38 0.17 2.78
N CYS A 98 -13.53 0.64 3.23
CA CYS A 98 -14.21 0.10 4.40
C CYS A 98 -15.53 -0.54 4.01
N TYR A 99 -15.68 -1.84 4.30
CA TYR A 99 -16.89 -2.62 4.12
C TYR A 99 -17.46 -3.05 5.48
N GLN A 100 -18.66 -2.59 5.80
CA GLN A 100 -19.35 -2.90 7.06
C GLN A 100 -18.47 -2.71 8.33
N GLY A 101 -17.67 -1.64 8.35
CA GLY A 101 -16.81 -1.28 9.48
C GLY A 101 -15.45 -2.00 9.51
N TYR A 102 -15.07 -2.74 8.46
CA TYR A 102 -13.77 -3.39 8.34
C TYR A 102 -13.03 -2.89 7.12
N HIS A 103 -11.72 -2.68 7.25
CA HIS A 103 -10.89 -2.00 6.27
C HIS A 103 -10.04 -2.97 5.45
N GLY A 104 -9.79 -2.62 4.19
CA GLY A 104 -8.71 -3.14 3.38
C GLY A 104 -7.84 -1.97 2.95
N ASP A 105 -6.55 -2.19 2.83
CA ASP A 105 -5.52 -1.20 2.56
C ASP A 105 -4.48 -1.74 1.61
N SER A 106 -4.10 -0.98 0.59
CA SER A 106 -3.06 -1.39 -0.35
C SER A 106 -2.52 -0.21 -1.14
N ALA A 107 -1.20 -0.17 -1.30
CA ALA A 107 -0.52 0.76 -2.16
C ALA A 107 0.16 0.06 -3.34
N TRP A 108 0.20 0.75 -4.48
CA TRP A 108 0.89 0.26 -5.65
C TRP A 108 1.49 1.38 -6.48
N SER A 109 2.73 1.15 -6.92
CA SER A 109 3.48 2.09 -7.76
C SER A 109 3.34 1.72 -9.23
N TYR A 110 3.09 2.73 -10.06
CA TYR A 110 2.95 2.60 -11.51
C TYR A 110 3.86 3.59 -12.22
N ILE A 111 4.28 3.28 -13.45
CA ILE A 111 4.93 4.22 -14.34
C ILE A 111 3.90 4.75 -15.35
N VAL A 112 3.87 6.07 -15.51
CA VAL A 112 2.99 6.75 -16.45
C VAL A 112 3.66 6.81 -17.82
N GLY A 113 3.12 6.09 -18.81
CA GLY A 113 3.71 6.03 -20.15
C GLY A 113 5.05 5.28 -20.18
N GLU A 114 6.13 5.92 -20.62
CA GLU A 114 7.45 5.30 -20.77
C GLU A 114 8.34 5.66 -19.58
N GLY A 115 8.75 4.64 -18.80
CA GLY A 115 9.66 4.78 -17.67
C GLY A 115 11.13 4.67 -18.08
N ASN A 116 12.00 5.32 -17.32
CA ASN A 116 13.43 5.08 -17.48
C ASN A 116 13.82 3.74 -16.80
N PRO A 117 14.93 3.09 -17.24
CA PRO A 117 15.32 1.78 -16.72
C PRO A 117 15.63 1.73 -15.21
N ARG A 118 16.02 2.88 -14.62
CA ARG A 118 16.34 2.99 -13.19
C ARG A 118 15.07 2.90 -12.36
N ASP A 119 14.02 3.60 -12.77
CA ASP A 119 12.72 3.62 -12.11
C ASP A 119 11.98 2.31 -12.28
N ILE A 120 12.00 1.71 -13.47
CA ILE A 120 11.45 0.37 -13.70
C ILE A 120 12.06 -0.64 -12.71
N LYS A 121 13.39 -0.62 -12.55
CA LYS A 121 14.09 -1.50 -11.60
C LYS A 121 13.75 -1.19 -10.14
N LEU A 122 13.49 0.07 -9.79
CA LEU A 122 13.04 0.43 -8.45
C LEU A 122 11.70 -0.26 -8.14
N LEU A 123 10.74 -0.12 -9.05
CA LEU A 123 9.41 -0.73 -8.88
C LEU A 123 9.52 -2.27 -8.76
N GLU A 124 10.20 -2.92 -9.70
CA GLU A 124 10.40 -4.38 -9.70
C GLU A 124 11.04 -4.88 -8.39
N ARG A 125 12.01 -4.14 -7.86
CA ARG A 125 12.74 -4.52 -6.64
C ARG A 125 11.93 -4.28 -5.39
N THR A 126 11.12 -3.22 -5.36
CA THR A 126 10.24 -2.92 -4.22
C THR A 126 9.10 -3.93 -4.17
N GLU A 127 8.51 -4.27 -5.31
CA GLU A 127 7.53 -5.37 -5.40
C GLU A 127 8.13 -6.71 -4.94
N ALA A 128 9.34 -7.03 -5.39
CA ALA A 128 10.05 -8.23 -4.95
C ALA A 128 10.35 -8.22 -3.44
N ALA A 129 10.60 -7.05 -2.84
CA ALA A 129 10.78 -6.90 -1.40
C ALA A 129 9.46 -7.16 -0.64
N LEU A 130 8.33 -6.62 -1.13
CA LEU A 130 7.00 -6.95 -0.60
C LEU A 130 6.77 -8.45 -0.63
N MET A 131 6.92 -9.09 -1.78
CA MET A 131 6.66 -10.53 -1.93
C MET A 131 7.56 -11.37 -1.02
N ALA A 132 8.85 -10.99 -0.86
CA ALA A 132 9.76 -11.67 0.07
C ALA A 132 9.29 -11.55 1.52
N GLY A 133 8.75 -10.38 1.92
CA GLY A 133 8.13 -10.18 3.24
C GLY A 133 6.91 -11.07 3.43
N LEU A 134 6.04 -11.16 2.44
CA LEU A 134 4.84 -12.00 2.49
C LEU A 134 5.18 -13.48 2.61
N GLU A 135 6.20 -13.96 1.90
CA GLU A 135 6.63 -15.37 1.97
C GLU A 135 7.21 -15.79 3.33
N ALA A 136 7.59 -14.83 4.18
CA ALA A 136 7.99 -15.12 5.54
C ALA A 136 6.79 -15.34 6.50
N ILE A 137 5.56 -15.08 6.06
CA ILE A 137 4.35 -15.12 6.89
C ILE A 137 3.83 -16.55 7.03
N LYS A 138 3.62 -16.97 8.27
CA LYS A 138 2.88 -18.17 8.69
C LYS A 138 2.55 -18.06 10.17
N ASP A 139 1.71 -18.95 10.68
CA ASP A 139 1.44 -19.03 12.12
C ASP A 139 2.73 -19.19 12.93
N GLY A 140 2.91 -18.35 13.94
CA GLY A 140 4.09 -18.33 14.80
C GLY A 140 5.29 -17.53 14.25
N CYS A 141 5.22 -16.92 13.05
CA CYS A 141 6.26 -15.99 12.60
C CYS A 141 6.24 -14.70 13.43
N THR A 142 7.32 -13.95 13.37
CA THR A 142 7.41 -12.63 14.01
C THR A 142 7.41 -11.51 12.96
N VAL A 143 7.03 -10.29 13.36
CA VAL A 143 7.16 -9.12 12.48
C VAL A 143 8.62 -8.89 12.04
N GLY A 144 9.58 -9.30 12.87
CA GLY A 144 11.00 -9.24 12.54
C GLY A 144 11.41 -10.19 11.42
N ASP A 145 10.73 -11.33 11.24
CA ASP A 145 10.96 -12.24 10.12
C ASP A 145 10.56 -11.57 8.80
N ILE A 146 9.41 -10.88 8.80
CA ILE A 146 8.89 -10.13 7.66
C ILE A 146 9.84 -8.99 7.30
N GLY A 147 10.16 -8.12 8.27
CA GLY A 147 11.06 -6.99 8.05
C GLY A 147 12.46 -7.41 7.62
N HIS A 148 12.98 -8.53 8.17
CA HIS A 148 14.28 -9.08 7.74
C HIS A 148 14.25 -9.49 6.26
N ALA A 149 13.20 -10.16 5.81
CA ALA A 149 13.05 -10.61 4.42
C ALA A 149 12.97 -9.41 3.46
N VAL A 150 12.17 -8.38 3.78
CA VAL A 150 12.10 -7.12 3.02
C VAL A 150 13.49 -6.45 2.96
N GLN A 151 14.13 -6.26 4.11
CA GLN A 151 15.44 -5.61 4.23
C GLN A 151 16.52 -6.34 3.43
N LYS A 152 16.50 -7.67 3.39
CA LYS A 152 17.46 -8.48 2.62
C LYS A 152 17.39 -8.16 1.13
N VAL A 153 16.19 -7.99 0.56
CA VAL A 153 16.01 -7.61 -0.84
C VAL A 153 16.49 -6.17 -1.07
N ALA A 154 16.08 -5.22 -0.23
CA ALA A 154 16.48 -3.82 -0.37
C ALA A 154 18.01 -3.65 -0.31
N ARG A 155 18.67 -4.30 0.65
CA ARG A 155 20.15 -4.28 0.78
C ARG A 155 20.87 -4.88 -0.43
N LYS A 156 20.33 -5.97 -1.00
CA LYS A 156 20.90 -6.59 -2.21
C LYS A 156 21.02 -5.60 -3.37
N TYR A 157 20.11 -4.66 -3.44
CA TYR A 157 20.03 -3.67 -4.53
C TYR A 157 20.45 -2.26 -4.12
N ASN A 158 20.95 -2.10 -2.90
CA ASN A 158 21.39 -0.83 -2.32
C ASN A 158 20.29 0.25 -2.39
N LEU A 159 19.07 -0.12 -2.00
CA LEU A 159 17.94 0.80 -1.89
C LEU A 159 17.82 1.34 -0.47
N GLY A 160 17.46 2.62 -0.34
CA GLY A 160 17.11 3.25 0.92
C GLY A 160 15.83 2.60 1.49
N ILE A 161 15.83 2.23 2.77
CA ILE A 161 14.66 1.66 3.45
C ILE A 161 14.12 2.72 4.39
N VAL A 162 12.92 3.22 4.11
CA VAL A 162 12.22 4.12 5.02
C VAL A 162 11.93 3.38 6.33
N LYS A 163 12.30 3.98 7.47
CA LYS A 163 12.21 3.34 8.79
C LYS A 163 11.15 3.95 9.68
N GLU A 164 10.81 5.19 9.44
CA GLU A 164 9.88 6.00 10.20
C GLU A 164 8.42 5.62 9.92
N LEU A 165 8.19 4.98 8.76
CA LEU A 165 6.90 4.50 8.30
C LEU A 165 6.95 2.97 8.22
N VAL A 166 5.90 2.34 8.71
CA VAL A 166 5.85 0.89 8.91
C VAL A 166 4.45 0.36 8.60
N GLY A 167 4.36 -0.89 8.22
CA GLY A 167 3.10 -1.61 8.12
C GLY A 167 2.43 -1.77 9.49
N HIS A 168 1.22 -2.24 9.49
CA HIS A 168 0.37 -2.24 10.69
C HIS A 168 -0.67 -3.37 10.68
N GLY A 169 -1.29 -3.61 11.83
CA GLY A 169 -2.50 -4.41 11.88
C GLY A 169 -3.66 -3.72 11.16
N VAL A 170 -4.57 -4.51 10.55
CA VAL A 170 -5.76 -4.01 9.86
C VAL A 170 -7.01 -4.69 10.44
N GLY A 171 -8.13 -3.94 10.51
CA GLY A 171 -9.38 -4.52 11.03
C GLY A 171 -10.54 -3.54 11.01
N ASP A 172 -11.14 -3.33 12.19
CA ASP A 172 -12.16 -2.33 12.46
C ASP A 172 -11.62 -0.89 12.51
N LYS A 173 -10.31 -0.75 12.36
CA LYS A 173 -9.60 0.50 12.07
C LYS A 173 -8.57 0.22 10.99
N VAL A 174 -8.18 1.27 10.27
CA VAL A 174 -7.10 1.19 9.28
C VAL A 174 -5.80 0.79 9.95
N HIS A 175 -5.40 1.54 10.97
CA HIS A 175 -4.16 1.34 11.71
C HIS A 175 -4.40 0.71 13.08
N LEU A 176 -3.90 -0.49 13.26
CA LEU A 176 -3.93 -1.27 14.49
C LEU A 176 -2.54 -1.84 14.80
N GLU A 177 -2.33 -2.27 16.03
CA GLU A 177 -1.17 -3.12 16.36
C GLU A 177 -1.22 -4.48 15.62
N PRO A 178 -0.08 -5.06 15.28
CA PRO A 178 1.27 -4.58 15.58
C PRO A 178 1.79 -3.65 14.48
N ASP A 179 2.81 -2.85 14.81
CA ASP A 179 3.68 -2.28 13.79
C ASP A 179 4.43 -3.40 13.06
N VAL A 180 4.55 -3.26 11.73
CA VAL A 180 5.22 -4.22 10.84
C VAL A 180 6.35 -3.52 10.07
N PRO A 181 7.53 -3.33 10.70
CA PRO A 181 8.65 -2.63 10.06
C PRO A 181 9.17 -3.35 8.82
N ASN A 182 9.66 -2.56 7.85
CA ASN A 182 10.30 -3.04 6.62
C ASN A 182 11.78 -3.42 6.81
N TYR A 183 12.21 -3.56 8.05
CA TYR A 183 13.53 -3.98 8.50
C TYR A 183 13.40 -4.76 9.81
N GLY A 184 14.38 -5.57 10.12
CA GLY A 184 14.31 -6.33 11.37
C GLY A 184 15.37 -7.41 11.51
N VAL A 185 15.20 -8.17 12.59
CA VAL A 185 16.01 -9.34 12.91
C VAL A 185 15.09 -10.54 13.03
N GLU A 186 15.45 -11.64 12.39
CA GLU A 186 14.70 -12.90 12.45
C GLU A 186 14.39 -13.31 13.90
N HIS A 187 13.19 -13.81 14.10
CA HIS A 187 12.65 -14.28 15.38
C HIS A 187 12.58 -13.20 16.48
N LYS A 188 12.47 -11.91 16.09
CA LYS A 188 12.30 -10.78 17.01
C LYS A 188 10.99 -10.03 16.78
N GLY A 189 10.50 -9.40 17.84
CA GLY A 189 9.28 -8.61 17.82
C GLY A 189 8.01 -9.44 18.10
N PRO A 190 6.84 -8.84 17.93
CA PRO A 190 5.56 -9.50 18.11
C PRO A 190 5.40 -10.77 17.26
N VAL A 191 4.81 -11.79 17.86
CA VAL A 191 4.47 -13.05 17.18
C VAL A 191 3.10 -12.91 16.53
N LEU A 192 2.99 -13.37 15.28
CA LEU A 192 1.76 -13.39 14.52
C LEU A 192 1.15 -14.81 14.55
N HIS A 193 -0.17 -14.85 14.60
CA HIS A 193 -0.94 -16.10 14.63
C HIS A 193 -1.97 -16.13 13.49
N ALA A 194 -2.34 -17.33 13.09
CA ALA A 194 -3.43 -17.53 12.14
C ALA A 194 -4.69 -16.77 12.60
N GLY A 195 -5.28 -15.98 11.68
CA GLY A 195 -6.38 -15.06 11.96
C GLY A 195 -5.95 -13.61 12.25
N ASN A 196 -4.66 -13.30 12.35
CA ASN A 196 -4.20 -11.93 12.33
C ASN A 196 -4.27 -11.36 10.92
N VAL A 197 -4.62 -10.08 10.79
CA VAL A 197 -4.64 -9.35 9.51
C VAL A 197 -3.72 -8.15 9.63
N ILE A 198 -2.78 -8.03 8.70
CA ILE A 198 -1.74 -7.00 8.70
C ILE A 198 -1.55 -6.40 7.31
N ALA A 199 -1.09 -5.16 7.24
CA ALA A 199 -0.49 -4.53 6.08
C ALA A 199 1.03 -4.75 6.10
N VAL A 200 1.58 -5.14 4.95
CA VAL A 200 3.02 -5.19 4.71
C VAL A 200 3.31 -4.25 3.56
N GLU A 201 4.11 -3.19 3.82
CA GLU A 201 4.16 -2.01 2.95
C GLU A 201 5.59 -1.44 2.78
N PRO A 202 6.51 -2.13 2.11
CA PRO A 202 7.83 -1.58 1.88
C PRO A 202 7.79 -0.29 1.07
N MET A 203 8.40 0.77 1.62
CA MET A 203 8.75 2.02 0.97
C MET A 203 10.25 2.04 0.77
N LEU A 204 10.69 1.96 -0.51
CA LEU A 204 12.10 1.90 -0.87
C LEU A 204 12.48 3.06 -1.78
N ASN A 205 13.62 3.69 -1.49
CA ASN A 205 14.13 4.84 -2.20
C ASN A 205 15.33 4.47 -3.09
N LEU A 206 15.48 5.12 -4.23
CA LEU A 206 16.67 4.98 -5.08
C LEU A 206 17.94 5.52 -4.41
N GLY A 207 17.78 6.49 -3.52
CA GLY A 207 18.85 7.13 -2.78
C GLY A 207 18.91 6.69 -1.32
N THR A 208 18.96 7.68 -0.42
CA THR A 208 19.05 7.46 1.02
C THR A 208 17.71 7.03 1.64
N ALA A 209 17.75 6.65 2.91
CA ALA A 209 16.54 6.33 3.66
C ALA A 209 15.86 7.58 4.25
N ASP A 210 16.53 8.72 4.20
CA ASP A 210 16.11 9.94 4.90
C ASP A 210 14.91 10.57 4.21
N ILE A 211 13.94 11.01 5.01
CA ILE A 211 12.67 11.57 4.57
C ILE A 211 12.31 12.80 5.39
N TYR A 212 11.46 13.66 4.84
CA TYR A 212 10.84 14.75 5.61
C TYR A 212 9.41 15.01 5.14
N MET A 213 8.63 15.69 5.97
CA MET A 213 7.26 16.06 5.67
C MET A 213 7.20 17.48 5.09
N LEU A 214 6.40 17.68 4.04
CA LEU A 214 6.17 18.97 3.43
C LEU A 214 5.30 19.88 4.31
N ASP A 215 5.24 21.18 3.96
CA ASP A 215 4.46 22.21 4.66
C ASP A 215 2.91 22.00 4.57
N ASP A 216 2.47 20.98 3.84
CA ASP A 216 1.06 20.57 3.78
C ASP A 216 0.62 19.67 4.96
N ASP A 217 1.56 19.37 5.88
CA ASP A 217 1.40 18.51 7.06
C ASP A 217 1.06 17.04 6.75
N TRP A 218 1.22 16.59 5.49
CA TRP A 218 0.88 15.24 5.04
C TRP A 218 1.94 14.59 4.16
N THR A 219 2.29 15.23 3.05
CA THR A 219 3.13 14.63 2.03
C THR A 219 4.54 14.40 2.55
N ILE A 220 4.98 13.15 2.54
CA ILE A 220 6.34 12.76 2.93
C ILE A 220 7.17 12.53 1.67
N VAL A 221 8.34 13.15 1.63
CA VAL A 221 9.27 13.10 0.49
C VAL A 221 10.65 12.61 0.91
N THR A 222 11.43 12.12 -0.06
CA THR A 222 12.85 11.79 0.14
C THR A 222 13.68 13.05 0.32
N ASP A 223 14.67 13.04 1.23
CA ASP A 223 15.53 14.20 1.50
C ASP A 223 16.48 14.51 0.35
N ASP A 224 16.82 13.52 -0.45
CA ASP A 224 17.75 13.62 -1.58
C ASP A 224 17.07 13.79 -2.96
N GLU A 225 15.76 14.01 -2.99
CA GLU A 225 14.94 14.18 -4.21
C GLU A 225 14.99 12.97 -5.17
N GLU A 226 15.53 11.83 -4.73
CA GLU A 226 15.53 10.60 -5.51
C GLU A 226 14.17 9.88 -5.44
N ASN A 227 13.79 9.20 -6.52
CA ASN A 227 12.50 8.53 -6.60
C ASN A 227 12.30 7.45 -5.53
N SER A 228 11.08 7.35 -5.03
CA SER A 228 10.60 6.33 -4.11
C SER A 228 9.53 5.45 -4.74
N ALA A 229 9.43 4.20 -4.29
CA ALA A 229 8.35 3.29 -4.61
C ALA A 229 7.71 2.74 -3.33
N HIS A 230 6.40 2.59 -3.35
CA HIS A 230 5.59 2.03 -2.29
C HIS A 230 4.73 0.90 -2.85
N PHE A 231 4.82 -0.27 -2.25
CA PHE A 231 4.02 -1.44 -2.58
C PHE A 231 3.47 -2.04 -1.29
N GLU A 232 2.20 -2.40 -1.29
CA GLU A 232 1.54 -2.86 -0.08
C GLU A 232 0.45 -3.87 -0.40
N HIS A 233 0.30 -4.83 0.50
CA HIS A 233 -0.88 -5.68 0.60
C HIS A 233 -1.37 -5.84 2.03
N THR A 234 -2.69 -5.80 2.20
CA THR A 234 -3.33 -6.38 3.39
C THR A 234 -3.40 -7.89 3.23
N VAL A 235 -2.90 -8.60 4.23
CA VAL A 235 -2.84 -10.06 4.24
C VAL A 235 -3.40 -10.66 5.52
N LEU A 236 -4.05 -11.81 5.38
CA LEU A 236 -4.46 -12.68 6.49
C LEU A 236 -3.37 -13.71 6.74
N VAL A 237 -2.90 -13.79 7.97
CA VAL A 237 -2.02 -14.89 8.41
C VAL A 237 -2.82 -16.17 8.49
N THR A 238 -2.36 -17.22 7.82
CA THR A 238 -2.96 -18.55 7.85
C THR A 238 -2.04 -19.53 8.56
N LYS A 239 -2.52 -20.75 8.83
CA LYS A 239 -1.72 -21.77 9.53
C LYS A 239 -0.39 -22.06 8.82
N ASP A 240 -0.42 -22.18 7.50
CA ASP A 240 0.73 -22.64 6.71
C ASP A 240 1.32 -21.56 5.80
N GLY A 241 0.83 -20.31 5.91
CA GLY A 241 1.25 -19.19 5.06
C GLY A 241 0.38 -17.95 5.23
N TYR A 242 -0.05 -17.37 4.12
CA TYR A 242 -0.85 -16.15 4.08
C TYR A 242 -1.88 -16.15 2.95
N GLU A 243 -2.88 -15.30 3.08
CA GLU A 243 -3.86 -14.98 2.04
C GLU A 243 -3.80 -13.49 1.74
N ILE A 244 -3.55 -13.09 0.49
CA ILE A 244 -3.60 -11.68 0.07
C ILE A 244 -5.08 -11.29 -0.08
N LEU A 245 -5.54 -10.32 0.72
CA LEU A 245 -6.93 -9.84 0.67
C LEU A 245 -7.12 -8.77 -0.41
N THR A 246 -6.06 -8.03 -0.74
CA THR A 246 -6.07 -6.92 -1.71
C THR A 246 -5.50 -7.32 -3.07
N ARG A 247 -5.86 -8.50 -3.57
CA ARG A 247 -5.39 -9.01 -4.87
C ARG A 247 -5.85 -8.13 -6.02
N ARG A 248 -4.98 -7.93 -7.02
CA ARG A 248 -5.24 -7.14 -8.23
C ARG A 248 -5.33 -7.96 -9.51
N ASP A 249 -5.11 -9.27 -9.45
CA ASP A 249 -5.28 -10.23 -10.55
C ASP A 249 -6.74 -10.68 -10.75
N ILE A 250 -7.69 -9.92 -10.18
CA ILE A 250 -9.13 -10.10 -10.34
C ILE A 250 -9.58 -9.43 -11.63
N GLU A 251 -10.49 -10.04 -12.38
CA GLU A 251 -11.08 -9.40 -13.55
C GLU A 251 -12.12 -8.36 -13.12
N LEU A 252 -12.09 -7.20 -13.79
CA LEU A 252 -13.16 -6.20 -13.68
C LEU A 252 -14.39 -6.73 -14.41
N ASP A 253 -15.55 -6.71 -13.75
CA ASP A 253 -16.81 -6.96 -14.43
C ASP A 253 -17.07 -5.81 -15.42
N PRO A 254 -17.68 -6.06 -16.61
CA PRO A 254 -18.09 -4.99 -17.53
C PRO A 254 -18.93 -3.89 -16.85
N ASP A 255 -19.70 -4.24 -15.81
CA ASP A 255 -20.49 -3.30 -15.01
C ASP A 255 -19.63 -2.50 -14.01
N ASP A 256 -18.37 -2.89 -13.79
CA ASP A 256 -17.42 -2.15 -12.93
C ASP A 256 -16.85 -0.90 -13.62
N ILE A 257 -17.06 -0.78 -14.94
CA ILE A 257 -16.60 0.39 -15.70
C ILE A 257 -17.65 1.49 -15.54
N ILE A 258 -17.40 2.39 -14.59
CA ILE A 258 -18.22 3.59 -14.41
C ILE A 258 -17.99 4.50 -15.64
N LYS A 259 -19.04 4.70 -16.44
CA LYS A 259 -19.04 5.57 -17.64
C LYS A 259 -19.05 7.04 -17.25
#